data_c653b5d828493f44043903b7496e846a
#
_entry.id   c653b5d828493f44043903b7496e846a
#
_cell.length_a   1.000
_cell.length_b   1.000
_cell.length_c   1.000
_cell.angle_alpha   90.00
_cell.angle_beta   90.00
_cell.angle_gamma   90.00
#
_symmetry.space_group_name_H-M   'P 1'
#
loop_
_entity.id
_entity.type
_entity.pdbx_description
1 polymer ?
#
loop_
_entity_poly.entity_id
_entity_poly.type
_entity_poly.pdbx_seq_one_letter_code
_entity_poly.pdbx_strand_id
1 'polypeptide(L)'
;MSEKRFFEAEHIFAGYGKKAVIHDISFSLRPCTLTALIGANGSGKTTLMKCIANQLNHGGSSILQGKSLEDMSVKERARNVSYIPQRSGISISLPVLDVVLMGFNPMLKLMQRPTKEQQMRAKEALAEIGLGGYEDIDYLTLSEGQKQLVFLARTLIEDTSLLLLDEPDSALDLQNRYQIMNLLKKMVTEKERAGLLCLHDPILALRYCEQLILMKDGRCVDVLHPSEDSMEKMEKALKEIYGDISLVECLDKKGKRHLTVLWEESV
;
A
#
# COMPACT_ATOMS: atom_id res chain seq x y z
N MET A 1 -3.61 -28.67 -2.41
CA MET A 1 -2.81 -28.08 -1.31
C MET A 1 -3.52 -26.81 -0.91
N SER A 2 -3.96 -26.66 0.35
CA SER A 2 -4.58 -25.40 0.81
C SER A 2 -3.54 -24.28 0.64
N GLU A 3 -3.83 -23.28 -0.20
CA GLU A 3 -2.98 -22.08 -0.32
C GLU A 3 -2.87 -21.46 1.06
N LYS A 4 -1.64 -21.35 1.55
CA LYS A 4 -1.36 -20.79 2.87
C LYS A 4 -1.69 -19.29 2.81
N ARG A 5 -2.83 -18.90 3.36
CA ARG A 5 -3.24 -17.50 3.46
C ARG A 5 -2.24 -16.78 4.34
N PHE A 6 -1.72 -15.68 3.83
CA PHE A 6 -0.69 -14.90 4.53
C PHE A 6 -1.31 -13.85 5.43
N PHE A 7 -2.35 -13.16 4.93
CA PHE A 7 -3.17 -12.22 5.67
C PHE A 7 -4.64 -12.46 5.32
N GLU A 8 -5.50 -12.35 6.32
CA GLU A 8 -6.96 -12.48 6.19
C GLU A 8 -7.63 -11.34 6.94
N ALA A 9 -8.52 -10.62 6.25
CA ALA A 9 -9.49 -9.72 6.86
C ALA A 9 -10.84 -10.42 6.81
N GLU A 10 -11.52 -10.54 7.95
CA GLU A 10 -12.78 -11.25 8.07
C GLU A 10 -13.84 -10.34 8.69
N HIS A 11 -14.94 -10.15 7.95
CA HIS A 11 -16.10 -9.42 8.41
C HIS A 11 -15.79 -8.04 9.00
N ILE A 12 -14.89 -7.28 8.34
CA ILE A 12 -14.52 -5.94 8.80
C ILE A 12 -15.71 -4.99 8.61
N PHE A 13 -16.10 -4.33 9.68
CA PHE A 13 -17.06 -3.23 9.66
C PHE A 13 -16.58 -2.09 10.56
N ALA A 14 -16.72 -0.85 10.08
CA ALA A 14 -16.21 0.32 10.78
C ALA A 14 -16.92 1.62 10.37
N GLY A 15 -16.74 2.64 11.17
CA GLY A 15 -17.25 3.98 10.88
C GLY A 15 -16.74 5.03 11.85
N TYR A 16 -17.22 6.26 11.67
CA TYR A 16 -16.89 7.40 12.51
C TYR A 16 -18.14 7.89 13.24
N GLY A 17 -18.14 7.81 14.56
CA GLY A 17 -19.30 8.14 15.37
C GLY A 17 -20.52 7.27 15.01
N LYS A 18 -21.59 7.89 14.50
CA LYS A 18 -22.81 7.17 14.07
C LYS A 18 -22.81 6.78 12.58
N LYS A 19 -21.81 7.24 11.81
CA LYS A 19 -21.76 7.00 10.36
C LYS A 19 -20.95 5.75 10.07
N ALA A 20 -21.60 4.66 9.65
CA ALA A 20 -20.95 3.48 9.11
C ALA A 20 -20.29 3.83 7.75
N VAL A 21 -19.07 3.33 7.52
CA VAL A 21 -18.28 3.57 6.30
C VAL A 21 -17.87 2.26 5.66
N ILE A 22 -17.54 1.24 6.45
CA ILE A 22 -17.18 -0.10 5.98
C ILE A 22 -18.27 -1.07 6.40
N HIS A 23 -18.73 -1.89 5.45
CA HIS A 23 -19.86 -2.78 5.59
C HIS A 23 -19.50 -4.21 5.22
N ASP A 24 -19.04 -5.01 6.19
CA ASP A 24 -18.79 -6.44 6.05
C ASP A 24 -17.82 -6.79 4.92
N ILE A 25 -16.57 -6.35 5.04
CA ILE A 25 -15.53 -6.63 4.05
C ILE A 25 -14.69 -7.83 4.52
N SER A 26 -14.56 -8.83 3.64
CA SER A 26 -13.67 -9.98 3.84
C SER A 26 -12.82 -10.21 2.62
N PHE A 27 -11.51 -10.45 2.82
CA PHE A 27 -10.56 -10.79 1.75
C PHE A 27 -9.29 -11.41 2.34
N SER A 28 -8.46 -11.96 1.47
CA SER A 28 -7.15 -12.49 1.86
C SER A 28 -6.05 -11.99 0.93
N LEU A 29 -4.83 -11.91 1.46
CA LEU A 29 -3.62 -11.59 0.69
C LEU A 29 -2.68 -12.79 0.68
N ARG A 30 -2.00 -12.97 -0.46
CA ARG A 30 -0.96 -14.00 -0.63
C ARG A 30 0.42 -13.40 -0.35
N PRO A 31 1.40 -14.18 0.11
CA PRO A 31 2.79 -13.72 0.23
C PRO A 31 3.37 -13.42 -1.16
N CYS A 32 4.39 -12.58 -1.23
CA CYS A 32 5.09 -12.16 -2.44
C CYS A 32 4.21 -11.43 -3.47
N THR A 33 3.04 -10.92 -3.07
CA THR A 33 2.11 -10.24 -3.97
C THR A 33 1.85 -8.80 -3.56
N LEU A 34 1.54 -7.97 -4.56
CA LEU A 34 0.90 -6.67 -4.39
C LEU A 34 -0.58 -6.83 -4.68
N THR A 35 -1.41 -6.30 -3.81
CA THR A 35 -2.86 -6.21 -3.99
C THR A 35 -3.26 -4.75 -4.06
N ALA A 36 -4.00 -4.37 -5.08
CA ALA A 36 -4.56 -3.02 -5.20
C ALA A 36 -5.96 -2.97 -4.57
N LEU A 37 -6.20 -1.95 -3.77
CA LEU A 37 -7.51 -1.55 -3.29
C LEU A 37 -8.01 -0.40 -4.16
N ILE A 38 -9.00 -0.65 -4.99
CA ILE A 38 -9.51 0.25 -6.02
C ILE A 38 -10.94 0.67 -5.72
N GLY A 39 -11.27 1.92 -5.99
CA GLY A 39 -12.61 2.46 -5.81
C GLY A 39 -12.62 3.97 -5.89
N ALA A 40 -13.79 4.56 -6.09
CA ALA A 40 -13.96 6.01 -6.11
C ALA A 40 -13.54 6.68 -4.80
N ASN A 41 -13.34 8.00 -4.84
CA ASN A 41 -13.11 8.77 -3.63
C ASN A 41 -14.30 8.62 -2.67
N GLY A 42 -14.02 8.41 -1.39
CA GLY A 42 -15.06 8.17 -0.38
C GLY A 42 -15.59 6.72 -0.32
N SER A 43 -15.10 5.78 -1.15
CA SER A 43 -15.54 4.37 -1.09
C SER A 43 -15.10 3.61 0.16
N GLY A 44 -14.25 4.21 1.02
CA GLY A 44 -13.84 3.63 2.30
C GLY A 44 -12.42 3.04 2.32
N LYS A 45 -11.63 3.14 1.25
CA LYS A 45 -10.27 2.55 1.15
C LYS A 45 -9.36 2.91 2.33
N THR A 46 -9.17 4.20 2.60
CA THR A 46 -8.37 4.70 3.73
C THR A 46 -8.93 4.22 5.08
N THR A 47 -10.26 4.14 5.21
CA THR A 47 -10.89 3.64 6.43
C THR A 47 -10.58 2.16 6.65
N LEU A 48 -10.67 1.35 5.61
CA LEU A 48 -10.29 -0.07 5.66
C LEU A 48 -8.81 -0.26 6.00
N MET A 49 -7.91 0.52 5.38
CA MET A 49 -6.48 0.51 5.70
C MET A 49 -6.21 0.82 7.18
N LYS A 50 -6.92 1.82 7.74
CA LYS A 50 -6.80 2.16 9.16
C LYS A 50 -7.35 1.08 10.09
N CYS A 51 -8.41 0.35 9.69
CA CYS A 51 -8.91 -0.81 10.42
C CYS A 51 -7.83 -1.90 10.48
N ILE A 52 -7.28 -2.31 9.33
CA ILE A 52 -6.23 -3.34 9.25
C ILE A 52 -4.98 -2.93 10.05
N ALA A 53 -4.58 -1.65 9.98
CA ALA A 53 -3.50 -1.10 10.79
C ALA A 53 -3.85 -1.00 12.30
N ASN A 54 -5.09 -1.33 12.68
CA ASN A 54 -5.66 -1.17 14.01
C ASN A 54 -5.49 0.27 14.57
N GLN A 55 -5.64 1.27 13.68
CA GLN A 55 -5.68 2.70 14.00
C GLN A 55 -7.11 3.24 14.15
N LEU A 56 -8.09 2.46 13.71
CA LEU A 56 -9.52 2.75 13.85
C LEU A 56 -10.19 1.53 14.46
N ASN A 57 -11.03 1.75 15.49
CA ASN A 57 -11.83 0.69 16.07
C ASN A 57 -12.78 0.12 15.02
N HIS A 58 -12.81 -1.20 14.91
CA HIS A 58 -13.62 -1.93 13.95
C HIS A 58 -14.12 -3.23 14.57
N GLY A 59 -15.12 -3.84 13.95
CA GLY A 59 -15.49 -5.22 14.23
C GLY A 59 -14.95 -6.14 13.14
N GLY A 60 -15.06 -7.43 13.34
CA GLY A 60 -14.39 -8.44 12.54
C GLY A 60 -12.98 -8.72 13.03
N SER A 61 -12.14 -9.34 12.21
CA SER A 61 -10.77 -9.72 12.58
C SER A 61 -9.78 -9.52 11.43
N SER A 62 -8.53 -9.23 11.79
CA SER A 62 -7.38 -9.12 10.88
C SER A 62 -6.31 -10.11 11.32
N ILE A 63 -6.06 -11.15 10.54
CA ILE A 63 -5.18 -12.26 10.90
C ILE A 63 -3.95 -12.22 9.98
N LEU A 64 -2.77 -12.03 10.55
CA LEU A 64 -1.48 -12.08 9.85
C LEU A 64 -0.70 -13.32 10.25
N GLN A 65 -0.44 -14.21 9.30
CA GLN A 65 0.29 -15.47 9.52
C GLN A 65 -0.25 -16.29 10.70
N GLY A 66 -1.60 -16.32 10.83
CA GLY A 66 -2.32 -17.06 11.88
C GLY A 66 -2.37 -16.35 13.25
N LYS A 67 -1.96 -15.07 13.34
CA LYS A 67 -2.06 -14.26 14.57
C LYS A 67 -2.99 -13.08 14.35
N SER A 68 -3.91 -12.83 15.28
CA SER A 68 -4.80 -11.66 15.28
C SER A 68 -3.98 -10.37 15.50
N LEU A 69 -4.16 -9.38 14.63
CA LEU A 69 -3.52 -8.07 14.78
C LEU A 69 -4.14 -7.27 15.94
N GLU A 70 -5.40 -7.54 16.26
CA GLU A 70 -6.13 -6.91 17.36
C GLU A 70 -5.54 -7.30 18.72
N ASP A 71 -5.04 -8.54 18.85
CA ASP A 71 -4.43 -9.07 20.09
C ASP A 71 -2.97 -8.66 20.27
N MET A 72 -2.33 -8.13 19.21
CA MET A 72 -0.94 -7.68 19.29
C MET A 72 -0.80 -6.37 20.08
N SER A 73 0.22 -6.27 20.90
CA SER A 73 0.64 -4.98 21.46
C SER A 73 1.02 -4.00 20.34
N VAL A 74 0.92 -2.69 20.61
CA VAL A 74 1.31 -1.64 19.63
C VAL A 74 2.73 -1.88 19.08
N LYS A 75 3.68 -2.27 19.93
CA LYS A 75 5.06 -2.51 19.52
C LYS A 75 5.21 -3.78 18.67
N GLU A 76 4.48 -4.84 18.99
CA GLU A 76 4.47 -6.08 18.22
C GLU A 76 3.84 -5.85 16.84
N ARG A 77 2.71 -5.17 16.78
CA ARG A 77 2.05 -4.81 15.52
C ARG A 77 2.95 -3.95 14.64
N ALA A 78 3.63 -2.94 15.19
CA ALA A 78 4.57 -2.10 14.45
C ALA A 78 5.81 -2.85 13.91
N ARG A 79 6.10 -4.06 14.40
CA ARG A 79 7.12 -4.96 13.84
C ARG A 79 6.61 -5.86 12.71
N ASN A 80 5.31 -5.98 12.58
CA ASN A 80 4.67 -6.88 11.62
C ASN A 80 3.97 -6.12 10.49
N VAL A 81 3.51 -4.90 10.75
CA VAL A 81 2.72 -4.09 9.81
C VAL A 81 3.36 -2.72 9.66
N SER A 82 3.71 -2.36 8.44
CA SER A 82 4.09 -1.00 8.05
C SER A 82 2.87 -0.30 7.44
N TYR A 83 2.58 0.91 7.90
CA TYR A 83 1.51 1.73 7.33
C TYR A 83 2.04 3.10 6.90
N ILE A 84 1.91 3.38 5.61
CA ILE A 84 2.17 4.69 5.02
C ILE A 84 0.83 5.37 4.75
N PRO A 85 0.47 6.43 5.50
CA PRO A 85 -0.73 7.21 5.21
C PRO A 85 -0.53 8.11 3.99
N GLN A 86 -1.62 8.51 3.36
CA GLN A 86 -1.62 9.46 2.23
C GLN A 86 -0.90 10.78 2.55
N ARG A 87 -0.97 11.25 3.80
CA ARG A 87 -0.28 12.46 4.26
C ARG A 87 0.58 12.14 5.47
N SER A 88 1.80 12.64 5.44
CA SER A 88 2.68 12.57 6.61
C SER A 88 2.13 13.41 7.75
N GLY A 89 2.08 12.86 8.95
CA GLY A 89 1.70 13.62 10.15
C GLY A 89 2.86 14.40 10.79
N ILE A 90 4.02 14.52 10.11
CA ILE A 90 5.20 15.21 10.66
C ILE A 90 5.06 16.72 10.44
N SER A 91 4.94 17.45 11.56
CA SER A 91 4.77 18.91 11.59
C SER A 91 5.91 19.64 12.31
N ILE A 92 6.98 18.93 12.65
CA ILE A 92 8.17 19.47 13.31
C ILE A 92 9.38 19.37 12.37
N SER A 93 10.30 20.35 12.49
CA SER A 93 11.57 20.36 11.75
C SER A 93 12.46 19.22 12.21
N LEU A 94 12.82 18.32 11.30
CA LEU A 94 13.67 17.16 11.52
C LEU A 94 14.52 16.90 10.28
N PRO A 95 15.79 16.47 10.44
CA PRO A 95 16.57 15.95 9.33
C PRO A 95 15.86 14.77 8.64
N VAL A 96 15.94 14.68 7.33
CA VAL A 96 15.38 13.57 6.54
C VAL A 96 15.86 12.23 7.06
N LEU A 97 17.16 12.12 7.40
CA LEU A 97 17.72 10.90 7.96
C LEU A 97 17.02 10.47 9.26
N ASP A 98 16.67 11.41 10.13
CA ASP A 98 16.00 11.11 11.40
C ASP A 98 14.58 10.58 11.16
N VAL A 99 13.87 11.11 10.13
CA VAL A 99 12.56 10.59 9.74
C VAL A 99 12.66 9.14 9.25
N VAL A 100 13.66 8.81 8.43
CA VAL A 100 13.90 7.44 7.99
C VAL A 100 14.24 6.55 9.19
N LEU A 101 15.15 6.99 10.06
CA LEU A 101 15.56 6.22 11.26
C LEU A 101 14.41 5.87 12.20
N MET A 102 13.29 6.61 12.17
CA MET A 102 12.07 6.24 12.92
C MET A 102 11.56 4.84 12.58
N GLY A 103 11.87 4.29 11.39
CA GLY A 103 11.53 2.92 11.00
C GLY A 103 12.15 1.86 11.95
N PHE A 104 13.22 2.18 12.64
CA PHE A 104 13.79 1.27 13.65
C PHE A 104 13.14 1.37 15.03
N ASN A 105 12.29 2.38 15.31
CA ASN A 105 11.69 2.60 16.63
C ASN A 105 11.03 1.35 17.25
N PRO A 106 10.29 0.51 16.51
CA PRO A 106 9.71 -0.71 17.08
C PRO A 106 10.74 -1.71 17.61
N MET A 107 11.98 -1.65 17.13
CA MET A 107 13.08 -2.55 17.52
C MET A 107 13.92 -1.98 18.67
N LEU A 108 13.93 -0.66 18.83
CA LEU A 108 14.74 0.02 19.84
C LEU A 108 14.13 -0.11 21.24
N LYS A 109 15.01 -0.13 22.25
CA LYS A 109 14.62 0.05 23.66
C LYS A 109 14.37 1.54 23.94
N LEU A 110 13.68 1.83 25.03
CA LEU A 110 13.48 3.21 25.47
C LEU A 110 14.82 3.93 25.64
N MET A 111 14.96 5.11 25.05
CA MET A 111 16.19 5.94 25.02
C MET A 111 17.38 5.32 24.24
N GLN A 112 17.20 4.21 23.56
CA GLN A 112 18.24 3.66 22.71
C GLN A 112 18.31 4.47 21.40
N ARG A 113 19.54 4.88 21.05
CA ARG A 113 19.81 5.54 19.77
C ARG A 113 20.08 4.51 18.67
N PRO A 114 19.76 4.82 17.41
CA PRO A 114 20.14 3.99 16.27
C PRO A 114 21.67 3.76 16.22
N THR A 115 22.07 2.54 15.90
CA THR A 115 23.48 2.17 15.74
C THR A 115 24.07 2.77 14.47
N LYS A 116 25.40 2.74 14.33
CA LYS A 116 26.07 3.16 13.06
C LYS A 116 25.62 2.34 11.86
N GLU A 117 25.38 1.05 12.04
CA GLU A 117 24.88 0.15 11.01
C GLU A 117 23.44 0.55 10.58
N GLN A 118 22.56 0.85 11.53
CA GLN A 118 21.21 1.33 11.25
C GLN A 118 21.22 2.69 10.53
N GLN A 119 22.12 3.59 10.89
CA GLN A 119 22.31 4.86 10.19
C GLN A 119 22.79 4.64 8.74
N MET A 120 23.71 3.70 8.52
CA MET A 120 24.17 3.34 7.17
C MET A 120 23.04 2.76 6.33
N ARG A 121 22.27 1.81 6.87
CA ARG A 121 21.08 1.27 6.19
C ARG A 121 20.04 2.34 5.82
N ALA A 122 19.83 3.33 6.70
CA ALA A 122 18.92 4.45 6.42
C ALA A 122 19.43 5.33 5.27
N LYS A 123 20.75 5.60 5.18
CA LYS A 123 21.37 6.33 4.07
C LYS A 123 21.29 5.55 2.75
N GLU A 124 21.53 4.24 2.79
CA GLU A 124 21.36 3.36 1.63
C GLU A 124 19.91 3.36 1.13
N ALA A 125 18.94 3.30 2.03
CA ALA A 125 17.52 3.40 1.66
C ALA A 125 17.17 4.74 1.02
N LEU A 126 17.73 5.87 1.50
CA LEU A 126 17.58 7.18 0.88
C LEU A 126 18.20 7.20 -0.53
N ALA A 127 19.37 6.61 -0.71
CA ALA A 127 20.00 6.53 -2.02
C ALA A 127 19.20 5.66 -3.01
N GLU A 128 18.61 4.54 -2.55
CA GLU A 128 17.80 3.63 -3.38
C GLU A 128 16.54 4.31 -3.95
N ILE A 129 15.97 5.28 -3.20
CA ILE A 129 14.80 6.05 -3.64
C ILE A 129 15.17 7.37 -4.35
N GLY A 130 16.44 7.62 -4.63
CA GLY A 130 16.92 8.83 -5.33
C GLY A 130 17.08 10.07 -4.46
N LEU A 131 17.07 9.94 -3.13
CA LEU A 131 17.30 11.03 -2.17
C LEU A 131 18.67 10.94 -1.45
N GLY A 132 19.67 10.31 -2.07
CA GLY A 132 21.05 10.36 -1.57
C GLY A 132 21.56 11.81 -1.53
N GLY A 133 22.16 12.21 -0.40
CA GLY A 133 22.60 13.58 -0.15
C GLY A 133 21.55 14.49 0.50
N TYR A 134 20.36 13.99 0.81
CA TYR A 134 19.30 14.75 1.51
C TYR A 134 19.28 14.49 3.02
N GLU A 135 20.24 13.77 3.57
CA GLU A 135 20.26 13.29 4.95
C GLU A 135 20.02 14.40 5.97
N ASP A 136 20.69 15.53 5.79
CA ASP A 136 20.68 16.68 6.71
C ASP A 136 19.65 17.77 6.33
N ILE A 137 18.91 17.58 5.21
CA ILE A 137 17.87 18.51 4.78
C ILE A 137 16.68 18.43 5.74
N ASP A 138 16.08 19.60 6.03
CA ASP A 138 14.85 19.63 6.83
C ASP A 138 13.69 19.00 6.05
N TYR A 139 13.08 17.96 6.63
CA TYR A 139 11.92 17.26 6.06
C TYR A 139 10.78 18.20 5.68
N LEU A 140 10.53 19.28 6.44
CA LEU A 140 9.45 20.23 6.14
C LEU A 140 9.65 21.00 4.84
N THR A 141 10.90 21.16 4.39
CA THR A 141 11.23 21.90 3.16
C THR A 141 11.06 21.08 1.89
N LEU A 142 10.86 19.75 2.03
CA LEU A 142 10.67 18.85 0.90
C LEU A 142 9.33 19.08 0.19
N SER A 143 9.29 18.82 -1.12
CA SER A 143 8.03 18.69 -1.85
C SER A 143 7.22 17.49 -1.33
N GLU A 144 5.91 17.47 -1.57
CA GLU A 144 5.05 16.34 -1.13
C GLU A 144 5.50 15.00 -1.74
N GLY A 145 5.95 15.00 -3.00
CA GLY A 145 6.52 13.80 -3.62
C GLY A 145 7.80 13.33 -2.93
N GLN A 146 8.72 14.25 -2.58
CA GLN A 146 9.93 13.91 -1.83
C GLN A 146 9.60 13.40 -0.42
N LYS A 147 8.62 13.98 0.27
CA LYS A 147 8.14 13.50 1.56
C LYS A 147 7.62 12.07 1.48
N GLN A 148 6.90 11.76 0.41
CA GLN A 148 6.39 10.42 0.15
C GLN A 148 7.53 9.42 -0.09
N LEU A 149 8.57 9.81 -0.85
CA LEU A 149 9.79 9.03 -1.03
C LEU A 149 10.49 8.75 0.32
N VAL A 150 10.62 9.75 1.21
CA VAL A 150 11.22 9.55 2.54
C VAL A 150 10.46 8.50 3.36
N PHE A 151 9.12 8.49 3.31
CA PHE A 151 8.32 7.45 3.97
C PHE A 151 8.54 6.06 3.36
N LEU A 152 8.75 5.98 2.04
CA LEU A 152 9.12 4.72 1.40
C LEU A 152 10.52 4.25 1.83
N ALA A 153 11.52 5.16 1.93
CA ALA A 153 12.84 4.81 2.48
C ALA A 153 12.72 4.27 3.92
N ARG A 154 11.85 4.88 4.74
CA ARG A 154 11.55 4.38 6.08
C ARG A 154 11.00 2.95 6.02
N THR A 155 10.08 2.66 5.11
CA THR A 155 9.48 1.33 4.94
C THR A 155 10.49 0.29 4.47
N LEU A 156 11.51 0.67 3.68
CA LEU A 156 12.60 -0.22 3.27
C LEU A 156 13.39 -0.78 4.46
N ILE A 157 13.57 0.03 5.49
CA ILE A 157 14.31 -0.37 6.70
C ILE A 157 13.43 -1.04 7.76
N GLU A 158 12.10 -0.85 7.71
CA GLU A 158 11.13 -1.56 8.53
C GLU A 158 11.03 -3.01 8.04
N ASP A 159 11.47 -3.98 8.79
CA ASP A 159 11.43 -5.39 8.38
C ASP A 159 10.07 -6.03 8.71
N THR A 160 8.99 -5.47 8.15
CA THR A 160 7.61 -5.86 8.40
C THR A 160 7.10 -6.86 7.36
N SER A 161 6.16 -7.72 7.74
CA SER A 161 5.57 -8.74 6.87
C SER A 161 4.43 -8.18 5.99
N LEU A 162 3.67 -7.23 6.50
CA LEU A 162 2.55 -6.62 5.79
C LEU A 162 2.83 -5.13 5.54
N LEU A 163 2.73 -4.71 4.27
CA LEU A 163 2.88 -3.33 3.83
C LEU A 163 1.50 -2.77 3.48
N LEU A 164 1.08 -1.72 4.16
CA LEU A 164 -0.15 -0.98 3.89
C LEU A 164 0.23 0.42 3.39
N LEU A 165 -0.11 0.74 2.13
CA LEU A 165 0.26 2.01 1.50
C LEU A 165 -0.99 2.72 0.98
N ASP A 166 -1.30 3.86 1.57
CA ASP A 166 -2.47 4.66 1.19
C ASP A 166 -2.05 5.73 0.18
N GLU A 167 -2.35 5.50 -1.10
CA GLU A 167 -2.01 6.34 -2.25
C GLU A 167 -0.50 6.67 -2.38
N PRO A 168 0.37 5.63 -2.47
CA PRO A 168 1.82 5.84 -2.49
C PRO A 168 2.34 6.55 -3.75
N ASP A 169 1.49 6.75 -4.75
CA ASP A 169 1.81 7.33 -6.03
C ASP A 169 1.21 8.74 -6.27
N SER A 170 0.32 9.21 -5.39
CA SER A 170 -0.53 10.39 -5.66
C SER A 170 0.23 11.72 -5.84
N ALA A 171 1.37 11.90 -5.16
CA ALA A 171 2.18 13.14 -5.23
C ALA A 171 3.40 13.03 -6.18
N LEU A 172 3.49 11.96 -6.95
CA LEU A 172 4.66 11.64 -7.77
C LEU A 172 4.42 11.89 -9.25
N ASP A 173 5.46 12.30 -9.96
CA ASP A 173 5.46 12.32 -11.41
C ASP A 173 5.44 10.90 -12.00
N LEU A 174 5.19 10.81 -13.30
CA LEU A 174 5.02 9.54 -13.99
C LEU A 174 6.23 8.60 -13.83
N GLN A 175 7.46 9.15 -13.95
CA GLN A 175 8.67 8.35 -13.83
C GLN A 175 8.84 7.78 -12.42
N ASN A 176 8.65 8.60 -11.40
CA ASN A 176 8.77 8.21 -10.02
C ASN A 176 7.68 7.20 -9.60
N ARG A 177 6.44 7.31 -10.12
CA ARG A 177 5.39 6.30 -9.90
C ARG A 177 5.84 4.92 -10.34
N TYR A 178 6.38 4.77 -11.55
CA TYR A 178 6.85 3.47 -12.05
C TYR A 178 8.05 2.94 -11.27
N GLN A 179 8.98 3.80 -10.88
CA GLN A 179 10.13 3.40 -10.05
C GLN A 179 9.67 2.85 -8.70
N ILE A 180 8.74 3.53 -8.04
CA ILE A 180 8.19 3.09 -6.74
C ILE A 180 7.44 1.78 -6.87
N MET A 181 6.60 1.62 -7.89
CA MET A 181 5.87 0.36 -8.08
C MET A 181 6.83 -0.82 -8.31
N ASN A 182 7.93 -0.62 -9.07
CA ASN A 182 8.97 -1.63 -9.23
C ASN A 182 9.68 -1.94 -7.89
N LEU A 183 9.98 -0.91 -7.10
CA LEU A 183 10.59 -1.07 -5.78
C LEU A 183 9.68 -1.84 -4.83
N LEU A 184 8.40 -1.48 -4.74
CA LEU A 184 7.41 -2.18 -3.92
C LEU A 184 7.27 -3.65 -4.34
N LYS A 185 7.27 -3.91 -5.66
CA LYS A 185 7.23 -5.27 -6.19
C LYS A 185 8.46 -6.09 -5.76
N LYS A 186 9.65 -5.50 -5.87
CA LYS A 186 10.90 -6.10 -5.39
C LYS A 186 10.83 -6.40 -3.89
N MET A 187 10.38 -5.43 -3.07
CA MET A 187 10.27 -5.57 -1.61
C MET A 187 9.39 -6.73 -1.17
N VAL A 188 8.22 -6.91 -1.81
CA VAL A 188 7.33 -8.01 -1.42
C VAL A 188 7.84 -9.36 -1.88
N THR A 189 8.49 -9.42 -3.06
CA THR A 189 8.99 -10.66 -3.64
C THR A 189 10.24 -11.19 -2.91
N GLU A 190 11.22 -10.31 -2.62
CA GLU A 190 12.49 -10.72 -2.02
C GLU A 190 12.40 -11.12 -0.55
N LYS A 191 11.39 -10.61 0.18
CA LYS A 191 11.25 -10.82 1.62
C LYS A 191 9.97 -11.56 2.03
N GLU A 192 9.32 -12.23 1.09
CA GLU A 192 8.06 -12.97 1.33
C GLU A 192 6.99 -12.13 2.06
N ARG A 193 6.84 -10.87 1.66
CA ARG A 193 5.86 -9.93 2.24
C ARG A 193 4.57 -9.94 1.43
N ALA A 194 3.51 -9.35 2.00
CA ALA A 194 2.33 -8.94 1.25
C ALA A 194 2.19 -7.42 1.26
N GLY A 195 1.77 -6.84 0.14
CA GLY A 195 1.48 -5.41 0.03
C GLY A 195 0.02 -5.17 -0.33
N LEU A 196 -0.65 -4.28 0.41
CA LEU A 196 -1.98 -3.75 0.09
C LEU A 196 -1.84 -2.25 -0.19
N LEU A 197 -2.18 -1.82 -1.40
CA LEU A 197 -2.02 -0.46 -1.87
C LEU A 197 -3.36 0.14 -2.26
N CYS A 198 -3.71 1.32 -1.73
CA CYS A 198 -4.77 2.12 -2.34
C CYS A 198 -4.23 2.76 -3.60
N LEU A 199 -4.80 2.44 -4.75
CA LEU A 199 -4.44 3.05 -6.04
C LEU A 199 -5.68 3.68 -6.68
N HIS A 200 -5.48 4.81 -7.37
CA HIS A 200 -6.53 5.44 -8.18
C HIS A 200 -6.43 5.07 -9.64
N ASP A 201 -5.22 4.76 -10.10
CA ASP A 201 -4.95 4.42 -11.49
C ASP A 201 -5.13 2.92 -11.72
N PRO A 202 -6.19 2.50 -12.45
CA PRO A 202 -6.42 1.09 -12.75
C PRO A 202 -5.32 0.49 -13.63
N ILE A 203 -4.63 1.30 -14.45
CA ILE A 203 -3.55 0.83 -15.32
C ILE A 203 -2.34 0.41 -14.48
N LEU A 204 -1.98 1.20 -13.47
CA LEU A 204 -0.92 0.82 -12.53
C LEU A 204 -1.31 -0.45 -11.75
N ALA A 205 -2.55 -0.54 -11.29
CA ALA A 205 -3.04 -1.71 -10.57
C ALA A 205 -2.98 -2.99 -11.45
N LEU A 206 -3.51 -2.95 -12.65
CA LEU A 206 -3.49 -4.06 -13.61
C LEU A 206 -2.06 -4.48 -14.00
N ARG A 207 -1.11 -3.54 -14.01
CA ARG A 207 0.28 -3.79 -14.40
C ARG A 207 1.12 -4.41 -13.30
N TYR A 208 0.89 -4.03 -12.04
CA TYR A 208 1.80 -4.34 -10.92
C TYR A 208 1.21 -5.28 -9.88
N CYS A 209 -0.12 -5.35 -9.77
CA CYS A 209 -0.78 -6.11 -8.73
C CYS A 209 -1.31 -7.45 -9.25
N GLU A 210 -1.14 -8.49 -8.44
CA GLU A 210 -1.65 -9.83 -8.71
C GLU A 210 -3.14 -9.94 -8.39
N GLN A 211 -3.65 -9.02 -7.57
CA GLN A 211 -5.03 -9.00 -7.12
C GLN A 211 -5.52 -7.55 -7.04
N LEU A 212 -6.76 -7.32 -7.46
CA LEU A 212 -7.45 -6.04 -7.30
C LEU A 212 -8.72 -6.27 -6.49
N ILE A 213 -8.87 -5.57 -5.37
CA ILE A 213 -10.08 -5.56 -4.56
C ILE A 213 -10.85 -4.28 -4.92
N LEU A 214 -12.04 -4.44 -5.49
CA LEU A 214 -12.87 -3.34 -5.94
C LEU A 214 -13.83 -2.91 -4.83
N MET A 215 -13.75 -1.64 -4.45
CA MET A 215 -14.58 -1.06 -3.40
C MET A 215 -15.57 -0.03 -3.92
N LYS A 216 -16.83 -0.18 -3.52
CA LYS A 216 -17.90 0.80 -3.76
C LYS A 216 -18.77 0.92 -2.51
N ASP A 217 -19.06 2.13 -2.08
CA ASP A 217 -19.96 2.43 -0.95
C ASP A 217 -19.66 1.60 0.32
N GLY A 218 -18.37 1.48 0.67
CA GLY A 218 -17.92 0.75 1.85
C GLY A 218 -18.01 -0.77 1.77
N ARG A 219 -18.22 -1.33 0.58
CA ARG A 219 -18.31 -2.78 0.32
C ARG A 219 -17.27 -3.23 -0.69
N CYS A 220 -16.84 -4.46 -0.57
CA CYS A 220 -16.11 -5.14 -1.63
C CYS A 220 -17.15 -5.62 -2.67
N VAL A 221 -17.06 -5.12 -3.91
CA VAL A 221 -18.00 -5.48 -4.98
C VAL A 221 -17.47 -6.61 -5.85
N ASP A 222 -16.15 -6.70 -6.03
CA ASP A 222 -15.49 -7.81 -6.72
C ASP A 222 -14.01 -7.91 -6.34
N VAL A 223 -13.42 -9.08 -6.62
CA VAL A 223 -11.98 -9.33 -6.51
C VAL A 223 -11.48 -9.89 -7.84
N LEU A 224 -10.54 -9.18 -8.45
CA LEU A 224 -9.98 -9.55 -9.75
C LEU A 224 -8.54 -10.06 -9.62
N HIS A 225 -8.20 -11.02 -10.47
CA HIS A 225 -6.85 -11.55 -10.64
C HIS A 225 -6.40 -11.36 -12.09
N PRO A 226 -5.64 -10.31 -12.42
CA PRO A 226 -5.32 -9.94 -13.81
C PRO A 226 -4.67 -11.02 -14.65
N SER A 227 -3.98 -11.97 -14.03
CA SER A 227 -3.35 -13.11 -14.70
C SER A 227 -4.28 -14.31 -14.93
N GLU A 228 -5.44 -14.36 -14.26
CA GLU A 228 -6.33 -15.52 -14.23
C GLU A 228 -7.71 -15.20 -14.82
N ASP A 229 -8.20 -13.97 -14.62
CA ASP A 229 -9.52 -13.54 -15.03
C ASP A 229 -9.58 -13.17 -16.53
N SER A 230 -10.74 -13.39 -17.16
CA SER A 230 -10.97 -12.98 -18.54
C SER A 230 -11.09 -11.45 -18.65
N MET A 231 -10.72 -10.92 -19.82
CA MET A 231 -10.86 -9.49 -20.15
C MET A 231 -12.29 -8.99 -19.91
N GLU A 232 -13.29 -9.78 -20.33
CA GLU A 232 -14.71 -9.43 -20.19
C GLU A 232 -15.12 -9.31 -18.70
N LYS A 233 -14.68 -10.24 -17.84
CA LYS A 233 -14.94 -10.17 -16.39
C LYS A 233 -14.31 -8.91 -15.79
N MET A 234 -13.04 -8.67 -16.11
CA MET A 234 -12.31 -7.51 -15.58
C MET A 234 -12.93 -6.18 -16.05
N GLU A 235 -13.26 -6.06 -17.33
CA GLU A 235 -13.90 -4.86 -17.88
C GLU A 235 -15.24 -4.59 -17.21
N LYS A 236 -16.09 -5.62 -17.08
CA LYS A 236 -17.39 -5.50 -16.42
C LYS A 236 -17.25 -5.01 -14.98
N ALA A 237 -16.35 -5.58 -14.22
CA ALA A 237 -16.13 -5.18 -12.82
C ALA A 237 -15.55 -3.77 -12.70
N LEU A 238 -14.61 -3.39 -13.57
CA LEU A 238 -14.03 -2.04 -13.57
C LEU A 238 -15.05 -0.97 -13.99
N LYS A 239 -15.99 -1.30 -14.89
CA LYS A 239 -17.12 -0.42 -15.27
C LYS A 239 -17.98 -0.03 -14.07
N GLU A 240 -18.14 -0.89 -13.08
CA GLU A 240 -18.90 -0.56 -11.87
C GLU A 240 -18.25 0.56 -11.02
N ILE A 241 -16.93 0.71 -11.13
CA ILE A 241 -16.15 1.72 -10.40
C ILE A 241 -15.92 2.98 -11.23
N TYR A 242 -15.55 2.80 -12.50
CA TYR A 242 -15.07 3.89 -13.36
C TYR A 242 -16.08 4.37 -14.40
N GLY A 243 -17.23 3.69 -14.55
CA GLY A 243 -18.21 4.02 -15.56
C GLY A 243 -17.86 3.44 -16.92
N ASP A 244 -18.15 4.19 -17.99
CA ASP A 244 -18.02 3.69 -19.37
C ASP A 244 -16.56 3.66 -19.81
N ILE A 245 -15.94 2.50 -19.70
CA ILE A 245 -14.55 2.22 -20.06
C ILE A 245 -14.46 0.96 -20.91
N SER A 246 -13.42 0.85 -21.72
CA SER A 246 -13.01 -0.39 -22.37
C SER A 246 -11.66 -0.84 -21.88
N LEU A 247 -11.51 -2.14 -21.64
CA LEU A 247 -10.23 -2.76 -21.31
C LEU A 247 -9.56 -3.26 -22.59
N VAL A 248 -8.38 -2.78 -22.88
CA VAL A 248 -7.65 -3.07 -24.12
C VAL A 248 -6.31 -3.71 -23.82
N GLU A 249 -5.94 -4.71 -24.60
CA GLU A 249 -4.61 -5.31 -24.58
C GLU A 249 -3.70 -4.58 -25.56
N CYS A 250 -2.50 -4.20 -25.12
CA CYS A 250 -1.46 -3.61 -25.95
C CYS A 250 -0.13 -4.32 -25.74
N LEU A 251 0.75 -4.23 -26.73
CA LEU A 251 2.10 -4.78 -26.68
C LEU A 251 3.12 -3.65 -26.52
N ASP A 252 4.08 -3.83 -25.62
CA ASP A 252 5.24 -2.94 -25.57
C ASP A 252 6.24 -3.24 -26.70
N LYS A 253 7.29 -2.41 -26.79
CA LYS A 253 8.36 -2.56 -27.82
C LYS A 253 9.09 -3.91 -27.76
N LYS A 254 8.97 -4.66 -26.64
CA LYS A 254 9.57 -5.98 -26.45
C LYS A 254 8.58 -7.12 -26.69
N GLY A 255 7.33 -6.80 -27.12
CA GLY A 255 6.27 -7.77 -27.32
C GLY A 255 5.60 -8.27 -26.04
N LYS A 256 5.85 -7.63 -24.89
CA LYS A 256 5.17 -7.96 -23.65
C LYS A 256 3.78 -7.37 -23.64
N ARG A 257 2.79 -8.18 -23.27
CA ARG A 257 1.38 -7.78 -23.15
C ARG A 257 1.17 -6.91 -21.91
N HIS A 258 0.37 -5.87 -22.10
CA HIS A 258 -0.09 -4.97 -21.05
C HIS A 258 -1.58 -4.70 -21.23
N LEU A 259 -2.28 -4.54 -20.10
CA LEU A 259 -3.66 -4.08 -20.09
C LEU A 259 -3.68 -2.56 -19.90
N THR A 260 -4.55 -1.89 -20.64
CA THR A 260 -4.83 -0.47 -20.50
C THR A 260 -6.32 -0.22 -20.51
N VAL A 261 -6.73 0.90 -19.94
CA VAL A 261 -8.13 1.32 -19.85
C VAL A 261 -8.32 2.53 -20.75
N LEU A 262 -9.32 2.47 -21.62
CA LEU A 262 -9.76 3.58 -22.45
C LEU A 262 -11.12 4.06 -21.91
N TRP A 263 -11.32 5.38 -21.90
CA TRP A 263 -12.61 5.98 -21.62
C TRP A 263 -13.42 6.02 -22.90
N GLU A 264 -14.65 5.52 -22.85
CA GLU A 264 -15.58 5.64 -23.96
C GLU A 264 -16.24 7.02 -23.86
N GLU A 265 -16.12 7.81 -24.94
CA GLU A 265 -16.88 9.06 -25.03
C GLU A 265 -18.35 8.69 -25.26
N SER A 266 -19.21 9.07 -24.31
CA SER A 266 -20.65 8.98 -24.53
C SER A 266 -21.02 9.93 -25.68
N VAL A 267 -21.34 9.38 -26.85
CA VAL A 267 -21.82 10.12 -28.03
C VAL A 267 -23.19 10.69 -27.75
#